data_53ae73edd309767cfc27379526a8e99c
#
_entry.id   53ae73edd309767cfc27379526a8e99c
#
_cell.length_a   1.000
_cell.length_b   1.000
_cell.length_c   1.000
_cell.angle_alpha   90.00
_cell.angle_beta   90.00
_cell.angle_gamma   90.00
#
_symmetry.space_group_name_H-M   'P 1'
#
loop_
_entity.id
_entity.type
_entity.pdbx_description
1 polymer ?
#
loop_
_entity_poly.entity_id
_entity_poly.type
_entity_poly.pdbx_seq_one_letter_code
_entity_poly.pdbx_strand_id
1 'polypeptide(L)'
;QLEEVCAPQKPFARMTRKPGDVIGYSDTPERIYGPYDRVEKPAEISQTGDKGYRLEDVYDKKISMETFVAQLSDEDLIMLFRGEGMCSPKVTPGTAAAFAGLTPSLRKFRIPAECASDGPSGIRMDCGTKAFSLPNGTLLGCTFNCELVRQLYEMTGLELRLNRVDTLLGPGLNIHRNPLNGR
;
A
#
# COMPACT_ATOMS: atom_id res chain seq x y z
N GLN A 1 -0.90 6.41 25.43
CA GLN A 1 -0.57 5.11 26.08
C GLN A 1 0.51 4.36 25.32
N LEU A 2 0.43 4.19 23.98
CA LEU A 2 1.50 3.54 23.21
C LEU A 2 2.76 4.42 23.11
N GLU A 3 2.61 5.73 23.05
CA GLU A 3 3.73 6.67 23.07
C GLU A 3 4.51 6.63 24.37
N GLU A 4 3.81 6.53 25.50
CA GLU A 4 4.45 6.42 26.83
C GLU A 4 5.21 5.10 26.99
N VAL A 5 4.69 4.00 26.43
CA VAL A 5 5.32 2.67 26.52
C VAL A 5 6.48 2.51 25.54
N CYS A 6 6.39 3.13 24.35
CA CYS A 6 7.37 2.98 23.28
C CYS A 6 8.40 4.11 23.24
N ALA A 7 8.22 5.19 24.01
CA ALA A 7 9.21 6.26 24.08
C ALA A 7 10.52 5.76 24.70
N PRO A 8 11.69 6.11 24.13
CA PRO A 8 12.97 5.77 24.74
C PRO A 8 13.06 6.40 26.14
N GLN A 9 13.32 5.59 27.12
CA GLN A 9 13.45 6.04 28.55
C GLN A 9 14.68 6.89 28.78
N LYS A 10 15.67 6.84 27.90
CA LYS A 10 16.88 7.65 27.93
C LYS A 10 17.18 8.18 26.55
N PRO A 11 17.59 9.45 26.44
CA PRO A 11 18.12 9.98 25.19
C PRO A 11 19.29 9.12 24.72
N PHE A 12 19.35 8.84 23.43
CA PHE A 12 20.50 8.16 22.83
C PHE A 12 21.13 9.09 21.78
N ALA A 13 22.47 9.06 21.76
CA ALA A 13 23.21 9.85 20.80
C ALA A 13 23.25 9.14 19.44
N ARG A 14 23.01 9.88 18.38
CA ARG A 14 23.18 9.39 17.01
C ARG A 14 24.60 9.69 16.51
N MET A 15 25.16 8.76 15.76
CA MET A 15 26.42 8.97 15.08
C MET A 15 26.27 10.03 13.97
N THR A 16 27.17 10.99 13.94
CA THR A 16 27.20 12.05 12.92
C THR A 16 28.60 12.16 12.32
N ARG A 17 28.66 12.53 11.04
CA ARG A 17 29.92 12.84 10.37
C ARG A 17 30.19 14.32 10.49
N LYS A 18 31.35 14.68 11.03
CA LYS A 18 31.83 16.05 11.14
C LYS A 18 32.78 16.39 9.95
N PRO A 19 33.04 17.65 9.64
CA PRO A 19 34.04 18.03 8.65
C PRO A 19 35.38 17.35 8.94
N GLY A 20 36.07 16.91 7.88
CA GLY A 20 37.34 16.17 8.00
C GLY A 20 37.17 14.67 8.27
N ASP A 21 35.99 14.11 7.97
CA ASP A 21 35.67 12.68 8.11
C ASP A 21 35.72 12.14 9.55
N VAL A 22 35.64 13.03 10.51
CA VAL A 22 35.63 12.65 11.92
C VAL A 22 34.24 12.18 12.32
N ILE A 23 34.18 10.98 12.89
CA ILE A 23 32.95 10.47 13.50
C ILE A 23 32.70 11.20 14.80
N GLY A 24 31.54 11.78 14.94
CA GLY A 24 31.06 12.40 16.16
C GLY A 24 29.72 11.85 16.58
N TYR A 25 29.26 12.24 17.73
CA TYR A 25 27.95 11.92 18.25
C TYR A 25 27.19 13.19 18.55
N SER A 26 25.91 13.23 18.26
CA SER A 26 25.00 14.29 18.65
C SER A 26 23.76 13.69 19.27
N ASP A 27 23.14 14.44 20.16
CA ASP A 27 21.88 14.00 20.72
C ASP A 27 20.84 13.78 19.62
N THR A 28 20.03 12.75 19.79
CA THR A 28 18.89 12.55 18.89
C THR A 28 17.96 13.74 19.08
N PRO A 29 17.58 14.45 17.99
CA PRO A 29 16.65 15.55 18.11
C PRO A 29 15.40 15.10 18.85
N GLU A 30 14.96 15.91 19.81
CA GLU A 30 13.65 15.70 20.39
C GLU A 30 12.61 15.76 19.25
N ARG A 31 11.61 14.94 19.37
CA ARG A 31 10.52 14.89 18.40
C ARG A 31 9.83 16.26 18.38
N ILE A 32 10.06 17.01 17.33
CA ILE A 32 9.48 18.36 17.14
C ILE A 32 7.97 18.25 16.86
N TYR A 33 7.49 17.06 16.51
CA TYR A 33 6.06 16.82 16.35
C TYR A 33 5.46 16.75 17.75
N GLY A 34 4.74 17.80 18.13
CA GLY A 34 3.77 17.74 19.20
C GLY A 34 2.85 16.52 19.03
N PRO A 35 2.08 16.17 20.05
CA PRO A 35 1.05 15.16 19.89
C PRO A 35 0.25 15.55 18.66
N TYR A 36 0.32 14.75 17.63
CA TYR A 36 -0.25 14.94 16.30
C TYR A 36 -1.08 16.21 16.22
N ASP A 37 -0.65 17.23 15.48
CA ASP A 37 -1.59 18.27 15.04
C ASP A 37 -2.76 17.49 14.49
N ARG A 38 -3.79 17.36 15.31
CA ARG A 38 -4.93 16.52 14.98
C ARG A 38 -5.50 17.18 13.76
N VAL A 39 -5.30 16.54 12.63
CA VAL A 39 -6.10 16.82 11.46
C VAL A 39 -7.52 16.90 11.97
N GLU A 40 -8.18 18.05 11.78
CA GLU A 40 -9.57 18.21 12.17
C GLU A 40 -10.31 16.95 11.77
N LYS A 41 -10.99 16.32 12.74
CA LYS A 41 -11.77 15.14 12.43
C LYS A 41 -12.68 15.49 11.26
N PRO A 42 -12.63 14.74 10.16
CA PRO A 42 -13.58 14.95 9.09
C PRO A 42 -15.01 14.85 9.67
N ALA A 43 -15.94 15.61 9.11
CA ALA A 43 -17.32 15.56 9.50
C ALA A 43 -17.84 14.10 9.45
N GLU A 44 -18.54 13.68 10.47
CA GLU A 44 -19.14 12.34 10.49
C GLU A 44 -20.17 12.21 9.37
N ILE A 45 -20.06 11.14 8.60
CA ILE A 45 -21.03 10.77 7.57
C ILE A 45 -22.09 9.89 8.27
N SER A 46 -23.30 10.43 8.42
CA SER A 46 -24.41 9.67 8.97
C SER A 46 -24.84 8.56 8.01
N GLN A 47 -24.97 7.34 8.52
CA GLN A 47 -25.43 6.21 7.71
C GLN A 47 -26.91 6.38 7.29
N THR A 48 -27.17 6.08 6.03
CA THR A 48 -28.51 6.19 5.43
C THR A 48 -29.18 4.84 5.17
N GLY A 49 -28.43 3.75 5.31
CA GLY A 49 -28.81 2.43 4.81
C GLY A 49 -28.83 2.37 3.28
N ASP A 50 -29.04 1.17 2.74
CA ASP A 50 -29.01 0.92 1.28
C ASP A 50 -30.06 1.78 0.53
N LYS A 51 -29.60 2.68 -0.29
CA LYS A 51 -30.38 3.55 -1.17
C LYS A 51 -30.43 3.06 -2.61
N GLY A 52 -29.81 1.92 -2.89
CA GLY A 52 -29.73 1.36 -4.21
C GLY A 52 -28.65 1.96 -5.12
N TYR A 53 -27.83 2.87 -4.60
CA TYR A 53 -26.73 3.46 -5.37
C TYR A 53 -25.65 2.42 -5.67
N ARG A 54 -24.96 2.59 -6.78
CA ARG A 54 -23.87 1.75 -7.25
C ARG A 54 -22.60 2.57 -7.36
N LEU A 55 -21.43 1.94 -7.29
CA LEU A 55 -20.15 2.63 -7.48
C LEU A 55 -20.08 3.34 -8.85
N GLU A 56 -20.76 2.78 -9.86
CA GLU A 56 -20.89 3.38 -11.19
C GLU A 56 -21.57 4.77 -11.13
N ASP A 57 -22.51 4.99 -10.23
CA ASP A 57 -23.19 6.28 -10.08
C ASP A 57 -22.25 7.39 -9.57
N VAL A 58 -21.22 7.01 -8.78
CA VAL A 58 -20.15 7.92 -8.39
C VAL A 58 -19.25 8.23 -9.58
N TYR A 59 -18.87 7.19 -10.33
CA TYR A 59 -18.06 7.35 -11.55
C TYR A 59 -18.73 8.27 -12.57
N ASP A 60 -20.03 8.08 -12.77
CA ASP A 60 -20.87 8.88 -13.65
C ASP A 60 -21.20 10.28 -13.08
N LYS A 61 -20.71 10.59 -11.88
CA LYS A 61 -20.97 11.88 -11.17
C LYS A 61 -22.45 12.16 -10.88
N LYS A 62 -23.27 11.13 -10.79
CA LYS A 62 -24.68 11.24 -10.38
C LYS A 62 -24.86 11.51 -8.90
N ILE A 63 -23.93 10.97 -8.09
CA ILE A 63 -23.86 11.15 -6.63
C ILE A 63 -22.42 11.40 -6.20
N SER A 64 -22.23 11.93 -4.98
CA SER A 64 -20.92 12.07 -4.38
C SER A 64 -20.45 10.75 -3.75
N MET A 65 -19.13 10.63 -3.49
CA MET A 65 -18.55 9.50 -2.77
C MET A 65 -19.11 9.42 -1.33
N GLU A 66 -19.29 10.55 -0.66
CA GLU A 66 -19.87 10.60 0.68
C GLU A 66 -21.28 10.02 0.70
N THR A 67 -22.11 10.39 -0.29
CA THR A 67 -23.46 9.84 -0.45
C THR A 67 -23.43 8.33 -0.67
N PHE A 68 -22.47 7.85 -1.47
CA PHE A 68 -22.30 6.42 -1.71
C PHE A 68 -21.85 5.69 -0.45
N VAL A 69 -20.87 6.22 0.27
CA VAL A 69 -20.33 5.61 1.50
C VAL A 69 -21.39 5.59 2.61
N ALA A 70 -22.23 6.61 2.70
CA ALA A 70 -23.29 6.71 3.71
C ALA A 70 -24.29 5.54 3.68
N GLN A 71 -24.44 4.85 2.56
CA GLN A 71 -25.35 3.70 2.45
C GLN A 71 -24.75 2.37 2.87
N LEU A 72 -23.41 2.30 3.05
CA LEU A 72 -22.73 1.07 3.44
C LEU A 72 -22.91 0.81 4.94
N SER A 73 -23.03 -0.47 5.31
CA SER A 73 -23.05 -0.88 6.71
C SER A 73 -21.66 -0.83 7.34
N ASP A 74 -21.59 -0.88 8.67
CA ASP A 74 -20.31 -0.98 9.39
C ASP A 74 -19.55 -2.24 9.01
N GLU A 75 -20.25 -3.35 8.79
CA GLU A 75 -19.62 -4.60 8.33
C GLU A 75 -19.02 -4.44 6.93
N ASP A 76 -19.71 -3.75 6.03
CA ASP A 76 -19.17 -3.46 4.69
C ASP A 76 -17.93 -2.56 4.77
N LEU A 77 -17.98 -1.52 5.59
CA LEU A 77 -16.85 -0.62 5.80
C LEU A 77 -15.65 -1.33 6.43
N ILE A 78 -15.88 -2.18 7.44
CA ILE A 78 -14.84 -3.01 8.06
C ILE A 78 -14.19 -3.93 7.03
N MET A 79 -14.98 -4.55 6.16
CA MET A 79 -14.45 -5.44 5.11
C MET A 79 -13.65 -4.67 4.05
N LEU A 80 -14.08 -3.48 3.65
CA LEU A 80 -13.31 -2.62 2.76
C LEU A 80 -11.95 -2.24 3.37
N PHE A 81 -11.95 -1.94 4.67
CA PHE A 81 -10.74 -1.54 5.38
C PHE A 81 -9.79 -2.70 5.65
N ARG A 82 -10.33 -3.85 6.03
CA ARG A 82 -9.54 -5.03 6.41
C ARG A 82 -9.06 -5.82 5.19
N GLY A 83 -9.90 -6.02 4.18
CA GLY A 83 -9.66 -6.97 3.11
C GLY A 83 -9.46 -8.41 3.59
N GLU A 84 -8.78 -9.21 2.78
CA GLU A 84 -8.32 -10.57 3.08
C GLU A 84 -6.82 -10.67 2.79
N GLY A 85 -6.13 -11.54 3.53
CA GLY A 85 -4.70 -11.77 3.35
C GLY A 85 -4.38 -12.67 2.16
N MET A 86 -3.19 -13.27 2.24
CA MET A 86 -2.63 -14.10 1.19
C MET A 86 -3.56 -15.26 0.79
N CYS A 87 -3.51 -15.59 -0.49
CA CYS A 87 -4.17 -16.76 -1.06
C CYS A 87 -5.69 -16.78 -0.90
N SER A 88 -6.36 -15.62 -0.91
CA SER A 88 -7.81 -15.59 -0.95
C SER A 88 -8.34 -16.32 -2.18
N PRO A 89 -9.32 -17.24 -2.03
CA PRO A 89 -9.92 -17.95 -3.16
C PRO A 89 -10.86 -17.07 -4.01
N LYS A 90 -11.08 -15.83 -3.61
CA LYS A 90 -12.00 -14.90 -4.29
C LYS A 90 -11.36 -14.14 -5.45
N VAL A 91 -10.03 -14.18 -5.52
CA VAL A 91 -9.21 -13.49 -6.52
C VAL A 91 -8.18 -14.43 -7.12
N THR A 92 -7.28 -13.93 -7.94
CA THR A 92 -6.22 -14.73 -8.56
C THR A 92 -5.39 -15.46 -7.50
N PRO A 93 -5.25 -16.78 -7.59
CA PRO A 93 -4.49 -17.57 -6.63
C PRO A 93 -3.03 -17.13 -6.52
N GLY A 94 -2.48 -17.18 -5.31
CA GLY A 94 -1.08 -16.86 -5.04
C GLY A 94 -0.78 -15.38 -4.87
N THR A 95 -1.80 -14.52 -4.90
CA THR A 95 -1.65 -13.08 -4.64
C THR A 95 -1.52 -12.77 -3.15
N ALA A 96 -0.90 -11.64 -2.83
CA ALA A 96 -0.56 -11.26 -1.45
C ALA A 96 -1.77 -10.79 -0.64
N ALA A 97 -2.77 -10.20 -1.28
CA ALA A 97 -3.97 -9.71 -0.63
C ALA A 97 -5.14 -9.61 -1.59
N ALA A 98 -6.33 -9.71 -1.06
CA ALA A 98 -7.58 -9.39 -1.74
C ALA A 98 -8.32 -8.27 -1.00
N PHE A 99 -8.99 -7.40 -1.72
CA PHE A 99 -9.66 -6.25 -1.12
C PHE A 99 -10.88 -5.82 -1.95
N ALA A 100 -11.55 -4.77 -1.51
CA ALA A 100 -12.77 -4.22 -2.12
C ALA A 100 -13.96 -5.20 -2.09
N GLY A 101 -14.55 -5.57 -3.21
CA GLY A 101 -15.81 -6.31 -3.32
C GLY A 101 -15.77 -7.80 -2.92
N LEU A 102 -15.26 -8.09 -1.74
CA LEU A 102 -15.05 -9.47 -1.28
C LEU A 102 -16.31 -10.14 -0.70
N THR A 103 -17.33 -9.38 -0.35
CA THR A 103 -18.59 -9.89 0.19
C THR A 103 -19.73 -9.80 -0.82
N PRO A 104 -20.80 -10.61 -0.67
CA PRO A 104 -21.99 -10.45 -1.50
C PRO A 104 -22.62 -9.05 -1.39
N SER A 105 -22.60 -8.44 -0.19
CA SER A 105 -23.08 -7.08 0.03
C SER A 105 -22.31 -6.06 -0.78
N LEU A 106 -20.99 -6.04 -0.68
CA LEU A 106 -20.12 -5.12 -1.43
C LEU A 106 -20.27 -5.30 -2.96
N ARG A 107 -20.42 -6.55 -3.43
CA ARG A 107 -20.67 -6.82 -4.85
C ARG A 107 -22.03 -6.32 -5.31
N LYS A 108 -23.04 -6.31 -4.44
CA LYS A 108 -24.35 -5.72 -4.72
C LYS A 108 -24.23 -4.24 -5.06
N PHE A 109 -23.32 -3.52 -4.40
CA PHE A 109 -22.99 -2.13 -4.69
C PHE A 109 -22.09 -1.94 -5.91
N ARG A 110 -21.80 -3.01 -6.67
CA ARG A 110 -20.89 -3.01 -7.84
C ARG A 110 -19.46 -2.64 -7.51
N ILE A 111 -19.03 -2.90 -6.28
CA ILE A 111 -17.63 -2.80 -5.91
C ILE A 111 -16.94 -4.08 -6.41
N PRO A 112 -15.93 -3.99 -7.31
CA PRO A 112 -15.22 -5.17 -7.81
C PRO A 112 -14.35 -5.79 -6.71
N ALA A 113 -14.14 -7.10 -6.79
CA ALA A 113 -13.08 -7.73 -6.01
C ALA A 113 -11.74 -7.51 -6.71
N GLU A 114 -10.77 -7.05 -5.97
CA GLU A 114 -9.44 -6.70 -6.48
C GLU A 114 -8.36 -7.45 -5.68
N CYS A 115 -7.20 -7.61 -6.27
CA CYS A 115 -6.07 -8.21 -5.60
C CYS A 115 -4.76 -7.44 -5.80
N ALA A 116 -3.89 -7.60 -4.82
CA ALA A 116 -2.52 -7.12 -4.88
C ALA A 116 -1.54 -8.29 -4.93
N SER A 117 -0.59 -8.23 -5.86
CA SER A 117 0.53 -9.16 -5.86
C SER A 117 1.77 -8.49 -5.29
N ASP A 118 2.51 -9.22 -4.47
CA ASP A 118 3.83 -8.80 -4.05
C ASP A 118 4.78 -8.80 -5.24
N GLY A 119 5.74 -7.88 -5.27
CA GLY A 119 6.68 -7.91 -6.37
C GLY A 119 7.53 -6.69 -6.64
N PRO A 120 8.35 -6.22 -5.67
CA PRO A 120 9.31 -5.14 -5.96
C PRO A 120 10.39 -5.55 -6.98
N SER A 121 10.55 -6.84 -7.24
CA SER A 121 11.48 -7.40 -8.23
C SER A 121 10.81 -8.41 -9.16
N GLY A 122 9.61 -8.09 -9.63
CA GLY A 122 8.75 -8.95 -10.43
C GLY A 122 7.58 -9.50 -9.62
N ILE A 123 6.57 -9.97 -10.33
CA ILE A 123 5.33 -10.48 -9.71
C ILE A 123 5.62 -11.77 -8.94
N ARG A 124 5.19 -11.83 -7.68
CA ARG A 124 5.27 -13.02 -6.85
C ARG A 124 3.91 -13.71 -6.80
N MET A 125 3.89 -14.98 -7.21
CA MET A 125 2.70 -15.84 -7.21
C MET A 125 2.96 -17.09 -6.35
N ASP A 126 2.37 -17.16 -5.18
CA ASP A 126 2.63 -18.23 -4.19
C ASP A 126 1.77 -19.51 -4.43
N CYS A 127 1.27 -19.71 -5.64
CA CYS A 127 0.49 -20.88 -6.05
C CYS A 127 1.21 -21.81 -7.04
N GLY A 128 2.51 -21.60 -7.24
CA GLY A 128 3.30 -22.34 -8.23
C GLY A 128 3.22 -21.79 -9.66
N THR A 129 2.45 -20.76 -9.91
CA THR A 129 2.46 -20.05 -11.20
C THR A 129 3.81 -19.34 -11.39
N LYS A 130 4.38 -19.47 -12.57
CA LYS A 130 5.64 -18.79 -12.93
C LYS A 130 5.33 -17.36 -13.35
N ALA A 131 6.18 -16.44 -12.92
CA ALA A 131 6.17 -15.05 -13.34
C ALA A 131 7.60 -14.58 -13.62
N PHE A 132 7.76 -13.50 -14.38
CA PHE A 132 9.07 -12.95 -14.66
C PHE A 132 9.67 -12.31 -13.41
N SER A 133 10.95 -12.62 -13.17
CA SER A 133 11.75 -11.96 -12.16
C SER A 133 12.43 -10.73 -12.79
N LEU A 134 12.35 -9.60 -12.12
CA LEU A 134 13.08 -8.40 -12.48
C LEU A 134 14.29 -8.21 -11.57
N PRO A 135 15.34 -7.52 -12.05
CA PRO A 135 16.39 -7.03 -11.17
C PRO A 135 15.80 -6.15 -10.07
N ASN A 136 16.45 -6.11 -8.91
CA ASN A 136 16.01 -5.23 -7.84
C ASN A 136 16.10 -3.74 -8.23
N GLY A 137 15.35 -2.88 -7.54
CA GLY A 137 15.29 -1.46 -7.86
C GLY A 137 16.63 -0.74 -7.80
N THR A 138 17.55 -1.16 -6.92
CA THR A 138 18.90 -0.61 -6.83
C THR A 138 19.69 -0.90 -8.12
N LEU A 139 19.65 -2.13 -8.63
CA LEU A 139 20.33 -2.50 -9.87
C LEU A 139 19.72 -1.76 -11.07
N LEU A 140 18.41 -1.67 -11.15
CA LEU A 140 17.73 -0.91 -12.20
C LEU A 140 18.12 0.58 -12.15
N GLY A 141 18.19 1.16 -10.96
CA GLY A 141 18.65 2.54 -10.76
C GLY A 141 20.11 2.76 -11.20
N CYS A 142 20.99 1.77 -11.01
CA CYS A 142 22.39 1.84 -11.44
C CYS A 142 22.56 1.89 -12.95
N THR A 143 21.55 1.56 -13.72
CA THR A 143 21.61 1.67 -15.19
C THR A 143 21.58 3.12 -15.66
N PHE A 144 21.04 4.04 -14.87
CA PHE A 144 20.73 5.42 -15.24
C PHE A 144 19.94 5.54 -16.56
N ASN A 145 19.20 4.50 -16.92
CA ASN A 145 18.46 4.40 -18.17
C ASN A 145 16.96 4.29 -17.90
N CYS A 146 16.29 5.45 -17.84
CA CYS A 146 14.86 5.54 -17.60
C CYS A 146 14.02 4.82 -18.67
N GLU A 147 14.47 4.84 -19.93
CA GLU A 147 13.76 4.21 -21.03
C GLU A 147 13.77 2.67 -20.90
N LEU A 148 14.90 2.08 -20.53
CA LEU A 148 14.99 0.64 -20.26
C LEU A 148 14.05 0.25 -19.10
N VAL A 149 14.03 1.02 -18.02
CA VAL A 149 13.17 0.78 -16.87
C VAL A 149 11.70 0.89 -17.27
N ARG A 150 11.35 1.90 -18.07
CA ARG A 150 9.98 2.07 -18.60
C ARG A 150 9.52 0.83 -19.38
N GLN A 151 10.33 0.35 -20.31
CA GLN A 151 10.02 -0.85 -21.11
C GLN A 151 9.84 -2.10 -20.26
N LEU A 152 10.69 -2.31 -19.24
CA LEU A 152 10.57 -3.44 -18.33
C LEU A 152 9.25 -3.38 -17.53
N TYR A 153 8.86 -2.21 -17.04
CA TYR A 153 7.63 -2.06 -16.30
C TYR A 153 6.37 -2.08 -17.19
N GLU A 154 6.46 -1.73 -18.45
CA GLU A 154 5.38 -1.97 -19.43
C GLU A 154 5.11 -3.47 -19.62
N MET A 155 6.17 -4.28 -19.75
CA MET A 155 6.02 -5.74 -19.80
C MET A 155 5.44 -6.30 -18.50
N THR A 156 5.89 -5.79 -17.35
CA THR A 156 5.31 -6.14 -16.05
C THR A 156 3.82 -5.80 -15.98
N GLY A 157 3.43 -4.64 -16.50
CA GLY A 157 2.02 -4.24 -16.58
C GLY A 157 1.17 -5.18 -17.45
N LEU A 158 1.73 -5.67 -18.55
CA LEU A 158 1.05 -6.69 -19.37
C LEU A 158 0.92 -8.02 -18.61
N GLU A 159 1.96 -8.44 -17.91
CA GLU A 159 1.94 -9.65 -17.12
C GLU A 159 0.92 -9.58 -15.96
N LEU A 160 0.82 -8.44 -15.27
CA LEU A 160 -0.23 -8.18 -14.27
C LEU A 160 -1.62 -8.39 -14.87
N ARG A 161 -1.90 -7.78 -16.02
CA ARG A 161 -3.18 -7.92 -16.70
C ARG A 161 -3.48 -9.36 -17.12
N LEU A 162 -2.51 -10.08 -17.65
CA LEU A 162 -2.65 -11.50 -18.04
C LEU A 162 -2.96 -12.39 -16.83
N ASN A 163 -2.38 -12.08 -15.67
CA ASN A 163 -2.63 -12.79 -14.42
C ASN A 163 -3.84 -12.24 -13.64
N ARG A 164 -4.56 -11.26 -14.17
CA ARG A 164 -5.69 -10.61 -13.50
C ARG A 164 -5.31 -10.09 -12.11
N VAL A 165 -4.19 -9.40 -12.03
CA VAL A 165 -3.70 -8.73 -10.83
C VAL A 165 -3.90 -7.22 -11.02
N ASP A 166 -4.56 -6.59 -10.05
CA ASP A 166 -4.99 -5.20 -10.15
C ASP A 166 -3.90 -4.24 -9.65
N THR A 167 -3.18 -4.66 -8.61
CA THR A 167 -2.18 -3.83 -7.93
C THR A 167 -0.87 -4.59 -7.73
N LEU A 168 0.24 -3.96 -8.09
CA LEU A 168 1.58 -4.45 -7.76
C LEU A 168 2.09 -3.74 -6.50
N LEU A 169 2.53 -4.50 -5.51
CA LEU A 169 3.25 -3.98 -4.35
C LEU A 169 4.72 -3.76 -4.72
N GLY A 170 4.97 -2.70 -5.39
CA GLY A 170 6.26 -2.30 -5.96
C GLY A 170 6.20 -0.88 -6.51
N PRO A 171 7.30 -0.36 -7.05
CA PRO A 171 8.67 -0.88 -7.00
C PRO A 171 9.32 -0.72 -5.63
N GLY A 172 10.43 -1.44 -5.38
CA GLY A 172 11.26 -1.24 -4.18
C GLY A 172 12.26 -0.11 -4.42
N LEU A 173 11.97 1.09 -3.92
CA LEU A 173 12.76 2.32 -4.14
C LEU A 173 13.60 2.75 -2.93
N ASN A 174 13.96 1.83 -2.08
CA ASN A 174 14.72 2.15 -0.88
C ASN A 174 16.17 2.53 -1.24
N ILE A 175 16.65 3.62 -0.64
CA ILE A 175 18.07 3.96 -0.72
C ILE A 175 18.88 2.94 0.08
N HIS A 176 19.87 2.31 -0.56
CA HIS A 176 20.74 1.34 0.06
C HIS A 176 21.81 2.04 0.92
N ARG A 177 21.53 2.24 2.20
CA ARG A 177 22.45 2.91 3.15
C ARG A 177 23.30 1.93 3.96
N ASN A 178 22.77 0.74 4.22
CA ASN A 178 23.40 -0.27 5.05
C ASN A 178 23.54 -1.57 4.24
N PRO A 179 24.73 -2.18 4.13
CA PRO A 179 24.94 -3.42 3.37
C PRO A 179 24.13 -4.61 3.91
N LEU A 180 23.67 -4.55 5.16
CA LEU A 180 22.79 -5.56 5.75
C LEU A 180 21.31 -5.33 5.45
N ASN A 181 20.99 -4.31 4.65
CA ASN A 181 19.63 -4.08 4.17
C ASN A 181 19.21 -5.21 3.22
N GLY A 182 17.96 -5.61 3.27
CA GLY A 182 17.38 -6.64 2.39
C GLY A 182 17.01 -6.18 0.97
N ARG A 183 17.35 -4.94 0.59
CA ARG A 183 17.00 -4.35 -0.71
C ARG A 183 18.23 -4.08 -1.57
#